data_084d5f2f5d44071fb7c236df78b2be88
#
_entry.id   084d5f2f5d44071fb7c236df78b2be88
#
_cell.length_a   1.000
_cell.length_b   1.000
_cell.length_c   1.000
_cell.angle_alpha   90.00
_cell.angle_beta   90.00
_cell.angle_gamma   90.00
#
_symmetry.space_group_name_H-M   'P 1'
#
loop_
_entity.id
_entity.type
_entity.pdbx_description
1 polymer ?
#
loop_
_entity_poly.entity_id
_entity_poly.type
_entity_poly.pdbx_seq_one_letter_code
_entity_poly.pdbx_strand_id
1 'polypeptide(L)'
;MNIRLANLNAYKLGRNTIGTASWNARVTTIGEIAPDILALQEVIVDETRPSAEWAAEASMIIQQLAAETGLSATTLRADGTPGPTAMANNLARGWYTAILWNPDTVTPVSGGFRAYGAPDFFHGFTTVLFDIGADQPVKVGSYHGDPFRGDWRRHEGLRIKSALRATGGAKFGMVLGDFNALSAAMANGPTGTYYDPEPYLHQDHDDLEYQLLEGTVGNAQLADRRQTEVLLRRGYMVDVAAHLGVPWQATVGHWQDGQGDPDPWGPRRIDLVYATRPVTPGLVSYTTHTSPAARKAADHLSVVCEIDPTKLRAGKQTVLP
;
A
#
# COMPACT_ATOMS: atom_id res chain seq x y z
N MET A 1 -7.72 4.57 22.05
CA MET A 1 -7.17 5.46 21.00
C MET A 1 -7.26 4.70 19.68
N ASN A 2 -7.73 5.36 18.61
CA ASN A 2 -7.67 4.75 17.27
C ASN A 2 -6.23 4.72 16.78
N ILE A 3 -5.92 3.74 15.95
CA ILE A 3 -4.64 3.62 15.25
C ILE A 3 -4.83 4.10 13.82
N ARG A 4 -4.00 5.04 13.39
CA ARG A 4 -4.02 5.65 12.06
C ARG A 4 -2.99 5.01 11.15
N LEU A 5 -3.46 4.39 10.09
CA LEU A 5 -2.61 3.81 9.05
C LEU A 5 -2.66 4.69 7.80
N ALA A 6 -1.52 4.92 7.18
CA ALA A 6 -1.42 5.67 5.93
C ALA A 6 -0.65 4.88 4.87
N ASN A 7 -0.95 5.17 3.60
CA ASN A 7 -0.17 4.76 2.44
C ASN A 7 0.38 5.97 1.73
N LEU A 8 1.62 5.91 1.30
CA LEU A 8 2.26 6.92 0.46
C LEU A 8 3.14 6.22 -0.60
N ASN A 9 2.72 6.23 -1.86
CA ASN A 9 3.67 6.10 -2.95
C ASN A 9 4.41 7.43 -3.05
N ALA A 10 5.72 7.41 -2.79
CA ALA A 10 6.51 8.62 -2.61
C ALA A 10 7.15 9.17 -3.90
N TYR A 11 6.79 8.63 -5.05
CA TYR A 11 7.31 9.03 -6.37
C TYR A 11 8.82 9.21 -6.41
N LYS A 12 9.53 8.12 -6.66
CA LYS A 12 10.99 8.13 -6.84
C LYS A 12 11.75 8.77 -5.67
N LEU A 13 11.42 8.34 -4.45
CA LEU A 13 12.11 8.77 -3.24
C LEU A 13 13.54 8.24 -3.21
N GLY A 14 14.48 9.01 -3.70
CA GLY A 14 15.89 8.65 -3.80
C GLY A 14 16.79 9.56 -2.95
N ARG A 15 18.04 9.15 -2.78
CA ARG A 15 19.06 9.92 -2.08
C ARG A 15 19.21 11.36 -2.61
N ASN A 16 19.09 11.54 -3.92
CA ASN A 16 19.18 12.83 -4.59
C ASN A 16 17.99 13.76 -4.30
N THR A 17 16.91 13.23 -3.72
CA THR A 17 15.73 14.04 -3.34
C THR A 17 15.82 14.61 -1.93
N ILE A 18 16.73 14.12 -1.08
CA ILE A 18 16.89 14.58 0.32
C ILE A 18 17.15 16.08 0.35
N GLY A 19 16.35 16.82 1.15
CA GLY A 19 16.42 18.27 1.31
C GLY A 19 15.82 19.08 0.16
N THR A 20 15.32 18.46 -0.91
CA THR A 20 14.61 19.15 -2.00
C THR A 20 13.20 19.59 -1.59
N ALA A 21 12.56 20.39 -2.43
CA ALA A 21 11.18 20.81 -2.21
C ALA A 21 10.19 19.62 -2.17
N SER A 22 10.40 18.60 -3.01
CA SER A 22 9.57 17.39 -3.00
C SER A 22 9.80 16.53 -1.74
N TRP A 23 11.02 16.42 -1.25
CA TRP A 23 11.32 15.79 0.03
C TRP A 23 10.60 16.49 1.18
N ASN A 24 10.74 17.82 1.27
CA ASN A 24 10.10 18.61 2.31
C ASN A 24 8.57 18.53 2.25
N ALA A 25 8.00 18.46 1.04
CA ALA A 25 6.57 18.24 0.86
C ALA A 25 6.12 16.87 1.40
N ARG A 26 6.92 15.80 1.21
CA ARG A 26 6.65 14.47 1.78
C ARG A 26 6.71 14.49 3.30
N VAL A 27 7.76 15.09 3.89
CA VAL A 27 7.89 15.25 5.35
C VAL A 27 6.69 16.03 5.90
N THR A 28 6.31 17.14 5.26
CA THR A 28 5.13 17.92 5.66
C THR A 28 3.84 17.09 5.58
N THR A 29 3.64 16.36 4.48
CA THR A 29 2.45 15.50 4.29
C THR A 29 2.36 14.42 5.36
N ILE A 30 3.48 13.76 5.68
CA ILE A 30 3.52 12.76 6.76
C ILE A 30 3.21 13.41 8.11
N GLY A 31 3.74 14.62 8.36
CA GLY A 31 3.45 15.38 9.57
C GLY A 31 1.96 15.81 9.69
N GLU A 32 1.33 16.23 8.57
CA GLU A 32 -0.11 16.55 8.52
C GLU A 32 -1.00 15.33 8.80
N ILE A 33 -0.61 14.16 8.27
CA ILE A 33 -1.33 12.90 8.48
C ILE A 33 -1.09 12.38 9.90
N ALA A 34 0.12 12.54 10.44
CA ALA A 34 0.58 11.98 11.72
C ALA A 34 0.21 10.49 11.87
N PRO A 35 0.71 9.60 10.99
CA PRO A 35 0.34 8.19 11.01
C PRO A 35 0.99 7.45 12.17
N ASP A 36 0.27 6.49 12.75
CA ASP A 36 0.85 5.49 13.66
C ASP A 36 1.64 4.42 12.87
N ILE A 37 1.17 4.10 11.65
CA ILE A 37 1.84 3.18 10.72
C ILE A 37 1.75 3.76 9.31
N LEU A 38 2.89 3.87 8.63
CA LEU A 38 3.01 4.35 7.25
C LEU A 38 3.53 3.23 6.35
N ALA A 39 2.76 2.84 5.34
CA ALA A 39 3.21 2.04 4.20
C ALA A 39 3.80 2.97 3.14
N LEU A 40 5.01 2.68 2.68
CA LEU A 40 5.77 3.52 1.77
C LEU A 40 6.17 2.71 0.53
N GLN A 41 6.03 3.29 -0.66
CA GLN A 41 6.47 2.72 -1.93
C GLN A 41 7.40 3.70 -2.65
N GLU A 42 8.08 3.20 -3.66
CA GLU A 42 9.01 3.94 -4.51
C GLU A 42 10.20 4.56 -3.78
N VAL A 43 10.75 3.86 -2.79
CA VAL A 43 12.10 4.17 -2.34
C VAL A 43 13.07 3.62 -3.38
N ILE A 44 13.81 4.52 -4.04
CA ILE A 44 14.64 4.17 -5.20
C ILE A 44 16.11 4.45 -4.91
N VAL A 45 16.95 3.50 -5.28
CA VAL A 45 18.41 3.65 -5.19
C VAL A 45 19.03 3.82 -6.58
N ASP A 46 20.26 4.26 -6.60
CA ASP A 46 21.05 4.40 -7.84
C ASP A 46 21.43 3.01 -8.37
N GLU A 47 20.71 2.52 -9.39
CA GLU A 47 20.96 1.22 -10.02
C GLU A 47 22.28 1.15 -10.82
N THR A 48 22.98 2.28 -11.02
CA THR A 48 24.32 2.28 -11.63
C THR A 48 25.40 1.80 -10.65
N ARG A 49 25.09 1.77 -9.35
CA ARG A 49 25.95 1.25 -8.30
C ARG A 49 25.81 -0.28 -8.19
N PRO A 50 26.84 -0.96 -7.61
CA PRO A 50 26.76 -2.39 -7.34
C PRO A 50 25.50 -2.76 -6.53
N SER A 51 24.78 -3.80 -6.93
CA SER A 51 23.54 -4.22 -6.26
C SER A 51 23.72 -4.59 -4.78
N ALA A 52 24.94 -4.97 -4.38
CA ALA A 52 25.29 -5.22 -2.98
C ALA A 52 25.18 -3.96 -2.09
N GLU A 53 25.20 -2.76 -2.66
CA GLU A 53 25.09 -1.48 -1.95
C GLU A 53 23.64 -0.98 -1.87
N TRP A 54 22.73 -1.48 -2.69
CA TRP A 54 21.36 -0.98 -2.81
C TRP A 54 20.59 -1.03 -1.49
N ALA A 55 20.69 -2.14 -0.76
CA ALA A 55 19.99 -2.28 0.52
C ALA A 55 20.48 -1.28 1.57
N ALA A 56 21.77 -0.97 1.60
CA ALA A 56 22.33 0.02 2.51
C ALA A 56 21.85 1.44 2.16
N GLU A 57 21.82 1.77 0.87
CA GLU A 57 21.33 3.07 0.39
C GLU A 57 19.84 3.24 0.66
N ALA A 58 19.01 2.25 0.33
CA ALA A 58 17.57 2.28 0.63
C ALA A 58 17.30 2.43 2.13
N SER A 59 18.02 1.68 2.94
CA SER A 59 17.94 1.78 4.41
C SER A 59 18.29 3.19 4.89
N MET A 60 19.33 3.81 4.37
CA MET A 60 19.74 5.18 4.73
C MET A 60 18.63 6.19 4.38
N ILE A 61 18.04 6.11 3.18
CA ILE A 61 16.94 6.99 2.75
C ILE A 61 15.73 6.85 3.69
N ILE A 62 15.33 5.61 3.99
CA ILE A 62 14.18 5.32 4.86
C ILE A 62 14.43 5.82 6.28
N GLN A 63 15.62 5.59 6.84
CA GLN A 63 15.98 6.03 8.19
C GLN A 63 16.05 7.56 8.28
N GLN A 64 16.52 8.24 7.22
CA GLN A 64 16.50 9.70 7.16
C GLN A 64 15.06 10.24 7.19
N LEU A 65 14.16 9.68 6.37
CA LEU A 65 12.75 10.06 6.38
C LEU A 65 12.11 9.79 7.74
N ALA A 66 12.39 8.64 8.34
CA ALA A 66 11.90 8.27 9.66
C ALA A 66 12.34 9.28 10.72
N ALA A 67 13.62 9.67 10.73
CA ALA A 67 14.16 10.64 11.68
C ALA A 67 13.51 12.02 11.55
N GLU A 68 13.28 12.50 10.32
CA GLU A 68 12.66 13.81 10.07
C GLU A 68 11.15 13.85 10.36
N THR A 69 10.49 12.68 10.39
CA THR A 69 9.05 12.57 10.65
C THR A 69 8.70 12.04 12.05
N GLY A 70 9.72 11.77 12.90
CA GLY A 70 9.51 11.19 14.23
C GLY A 70 9.06 9.72 14.21
N LEU A 71 9.21 9.04 13.06
CA LEU A 71 8.87 7.63 12.90
C LEU A 71 10.10 6.73 13.10
N SER A 72 9.87 5.43 13.18
CA SER A 72 10.89 4.38 13.19
C SER A 72 10.67 3.43 12.03
N ALA A 73 11.74 2.84 11.52
CA ALA A 73 11.68 1.75 10.54
C ALA A 73 12.56 0.55 10.95
N THR A 74 13.13 0.58 12.16
CA THR A 74 14.05 -0.46 12.66
C THR A 74 13.27 -1.59 13.31
N THR A 75 13.27 -2.76 12.69
CA THR A 75 12.57 -3.95 13.18
C THR A 75 13.21 -4.51 14.46
N LEU A 76 12.54 -5.50 15.07
CA LEU A 76 13.12 -6.28 16.17
C LEU A 76 13.40 -7.71 15.70
N ARG A 77 14.58 -8.23 16.02
CA ARG A 77 14.91 -9.66 15.88
C ARG A 77 14.12 -10.50 16.86
N ALA A 78 14.13 -11.82 16.70
CA ALA A 78 13.44 -12.75 17.57
C ALA A 78 13.87 -12.66 19.05
N ASP A 79 15.11 -12.24 19.30
CA ASP A 79 15.68 -12.01 20.63
C ASP A 79 15.37 -10.61 21.21
N GLY A 80 14.61 -9.79 20.47
CA GLY A 80 14.25 -8.43 20.86
C GLY A 80 15.32 -7.38 20.55
N THR A 81 16.47 -7.75 20.00
CA THR A 81 17.50 -6.76 19.60
C THR A 81 17.11 -6.04 18.31
N PRO A 82 17.68 -4.83 18.06
CA PRO A 82 17.43 -4.11 16.80
C PRO A 82 17.73 -4.96 15.57
N GLY A 83 16.78 -5.04 14.67
CA GLY A 83 16.82 -5.78 13.41
C GLY A 83 17.12 -4.87 12.21
N PRO A 84 16.92 -5.37 10.98
CA PRO A 84 17.07 -4.58 9.77
C PRO A 84 15.96 -3.54 9.62
N THR A 85 16.15 -2.59 8.72
CA THR A 85 15.07 -1.69 8.27
C THR A 85 13.92 -2.50 7.66
N ALA A 86 12.68 -2.13 7.97
CA ALA A 86 11.48 -2.78 7.47
C ALA A 86 11.26 -2.43 5.99
N MET A 87 11.93 -3.12 5.09
CA MET A 87 11.86 -2.89 3.64
C MET A 87 11.99 -4.19 2.85
N ALA A 88 11.49 -4.18 1.61
CA ALA A 88 11.59 -5.28 0.67
C ALA A 88 11.75 -4.78 -0.77
N ASN A 89 12.43 -5.55 -1.61
CA ASN A 89 12.49 -5.40 -3.05
C ASN A 89 12.55 -6.75 -3.75
N ASN A 90 12.53 -6.77 -5.07
CA ASN A 90 12.63 -8.01 -5.85
C ASN A 90 14.08 -8.48 -6.13
N LEU A 91 15.08 -7.84 -5.52
CA LEU A 91 16.52 -8.10 -5.68
C LEU A 91 17.10 -7.82 -7.08
N ALA A 92 16.27 -7.68 -8.11
CA ALA A 92 16.69 -7.37 -9.48
C ALA A 92 16.54 -5.88 -9.83
N ARG A 93 15.91 -5.11 -8.95
CA ARG A 93 15.66 -3.67 -9.10
C ARG A 93 15.95 -2.94 -7.81
N GLY A 94 16.39 -1.70 -7.95
CA GLY A 94 16.64 -0.79 -6.83
C GLY A 94 15.39 -0.09 -6.29
N TRP A 95 14.22 -0.71 -6.38
CA TRP A 95 12.92 -0.16 -5.96
C TRP A 95 12.41 -0.91 -4.74
N TYR A 96 12.16 -0.18 -3.65
CA TYR A 96 11.79 -0.77 -2.37
C TYR A 96 10.42 -0.32 -1.90
N THR A 97 9.71 -1.23 -1.23
CA THR A 97 8.61 -0.93 -0.32
C THR A 97 9.15 -0.87 1.10
N ALA A 98 8.53 -0.06 1.96
CA ALA A 98 8.92 0.01 3.38
C ALA A 98 7.70 0.19 4.29
N ILE A 99 7.91 -0.01 5.58
CA ILE A 99 6.94 0.34 6.63
C ILE A 99 7.66 1.14 7.71
N LEU A 100 7.09 2.30 8.04
CA LEU A 100 7.51 3.15 9.14
C LEU A 100 6.39 3.19 10.19
N TRP A 101 6.73 3.48 11.44
CA TRP A 101 5.73 3.57 12.51
C TRP A 101 6.14 4.54 13.61
N ASN A 102 5.12 5.05 14.30
CA ASN A 102 5.32 5.87 15.50
C ASN A 102 5.62 4.95 16.70
N PRO A 103 6.85 4.99 17.27
CA PRO A 103 7.24 4.10 18.36
C PRO A 103 6.51 4.39 19.68
N ASP A 104 5.86 5.56 19.81
CA ASP A 104 5.11 5.93 21.01
C ASP A 104 3.71 5.30 21.04
N THR A 105 3.20 4.86 19.89
CA THR A 105 1.82 4.39 19.75
C THR A 105 1.69 2.91 19.37
N VAL A 106 2.65 2.36 18.64
CA VAL A 106 2.66 0.97 18.19
C VAL A 106 4.02 0.31 18.38
N THR A 107 4.02 -0.98 18.71
CA THR A 107 5.25 -1.74 18.95
C THR A 107 5.40 -2.86 17.92
N PRO A 108 6.50 -2.94 17.17
CA PRO A 108 6.75 -4.08 16.30
C PRO A 108 7.02 -5.33 17.15
N VAL A 109 6.38 -6.45 16.78
CA VAL A 109 6.59 -7.73 17.44
C VAL A 109 7.96 -8.30 17.06
N SER A 110 8.71 -8.79 18.04
CA SER A 110 10.03 -9.41 17.83
C SER A 110 9.95 -10.56 16.82
N GLY A 111 10.80 -10.52 15.79
CA GLY A 111 10.79 -11.48 14.70
C GLY A 111 9.55 -11.41 13.80
N GLY A 112 8.73 -10.39 13.92
CA GLY A 112 7.48 -10.19 13.16
C GLY A 112 7.64 -9.61 11.76
N PHE A 113 8.84 -9.19 11.38
CA PHE A 113 9.15 -8.66 10.05
C PHE A 113 9.36 -9.76 9.02
N ARG A 114 8.86 -9.56 7.81
CA ARG A 114 9.17 -10.36 6.61
C ARG A 114 9.25 -9.48 5.38
N ALA A 115 10.29 -9.72 4.57
CA ALA A 115 10.46 -9.17 3.24
C ALA A 115 10.14 -10.25 2.19
N TYR A 116 9.32 -9.91 1.22
CA TYR A 116 8.98 -10.77 0.09
C TYR A 116 9.37 -10.05 -1.20
N GLY A 117 10.04 -10.77 -2.10
CA GLY A 117 10.52 -10.23 -3.37
C GLY A 117 10.40 -11.26 -4.49
N ALA A 118 11.41 -11.33 -5.37
CA ALA A 118 11.45 -12.30 -6.45
C ALA A 118 11.38 -13.75 -5.93
N PRO A 119 10.74 -14.67 -6.67
CA PRO A 119 10.06 -14.46 -7.94
C PRO A 119 8.60 -14.02 -7.81
N ASP A 120 8.12 -13.79 -6.61
CA ASP A 120 6.69 -13.62 -6.32
C ASP A 120 6.17 -12.19 -6.51
N PHE A 121 7.05 -11.18 -6.40
CA PHE A 121 6.69 -9.76 -6.45
C PHE A 121 7.61 -9.00 -7.40
N PHE A 122 7.03 -8.08 -8.18
CA PHE A 122 7.77 -7.25 -9.14
C PHE A 122 8.61 -6.17 -8.46
N HIS A 123 8.06 -5.48 -7.44
CA HIS A 123 8.79 -4.49 -6.64
C HIS A 123 9.16 -5.03 -5.26
N GLY A 124 8.22 -5.65 -4.58
CA GLY A 124 8.38 -6.20 -3.25
C GLY A 124 7.13 -6.06 -2.41
N PHE A 125 7.11 -6.80 -1.31
CA PHE A 125 6.05 -6.74 -0.30
C PHE A 125 6.67 -6.81 1.09
N THR A 126 6.60 -5.71 1.82
CA THR A 126 7.10 -5.61 3.20
C THR A 126 5.99 -5.89 4.17
N THR A 127 6.20 -6.75 5.18
CA THR A 127 5.23 -6.97 6.25
C THR A 127 5.86 -6.87 7.63
N VAL A 128 5.13 -6.27 8.57
CA VAL A 128 5.49 -6.21 9.99
C VAL A 128 4.27 -6.60 10.83
N LEU A 129 4.50 -7.36 11.90
CA LEU A 129 3.51 -7.59 12.95
C LEU A 129 3.63 -6.49 13.99
N PHE A 130 2.51 -5.85 14.35
CA PHE A 130 2.46 -4.82 15.37
C PHE A 130 1.54 -5.22 16.51
N ASP A 131 1.99 -4.99 17.74
CA ASP A 131 1.11 -4.83 18.88
C ASP A 131 0.54 -3.41 18.85
N ILE A 132 -0.77 -3.31 18.78
CA ILE A 132 -1.54 -2.06 18.71
C ILE A 132 -2.58 -1.97 19.85
N GLY A 133 -2.47 -2.87 20.84
CA GLY A 133 -3.47 -2.98 21.92
C GLY A 133 -4.73 -3.76 21.55
N ALA A 134 -4.71 -4.55 20.48
CA ALA A 134 -5.76 -5.50 20.13
C ALA A 134 -5.53 -6.86 20.81
N ASP A 135 -6.53 -7.77 20.75
CA ASP A 135 -6.40 -9.14 21.34
C ASP A 135 -5.25 -9.95 20.75
N GLN A 136 -4.82 -9.64 19.53
CA GLN A 136 -3.68 -10.27 18.85
C GLN A 136 -2.97 -9.23 17.98
N PRO A 137 -1.68 -9.41 17.70
CA PRO A 137 -0.96 -8.53 16.78
C PRO A 137 -1.62 -8.43 15.41
N VAL A 138 -1.51 -7.26 14.81
CA VAL A 138 -1.97 -6.96 13.45
C VAL A 138 -0.80 -7.04 12.48
N LYS A 139 -0.94 -7.81 11.41
CA LYS A 139 0.04 -7.83 10.32
C LYS A 139 -0.28 -6.73 9.33
N VAL A 140 0.63 -5.77 9.21
CA VAL A 140 0.52 -4.69 8.23
C VAL A 140 1.50 -4.94 7.08
N GLY A 141 1.04 -4.76 5.86
CA GLY A 141 1.85 -4.90 4.65
C GLY A 141 1.90 -3.62 3.83
N SER A 142 3.09 -3.28 3.33
CA SER A 142 3.31 -2.28 2.28
C SER A 142 3.56 -2.99 0.97
N TYR A 143 2.76 -2.71 -0.04
CA TYR A 143 2.76 -3.37 -1.32
C TYR A 143 2.90 -2.38 -2.48
N HIS A 144 3.65 -2.77 -3.52
CA HIS A 144 3.72 -2.05 -4.78
C HIS A 144 3.56 -3.06 -5.92
N GLY A 145 2.47 -2.94 -6.66
CA GLY A 145 2.06 -3.87 -7.72
C GLY A 145 2.89 -3.75 -8.99
N ASP A 146 2.92 -4.82 -9.79
CA ASP A 146 3.50 -4.79 -11.14
C ASP A 146 2.73 -3.77 -12.01
N PRO A 147 3.36 -2.71 -12.51
CA PRO A 147 2.67 -1.71 -13.32
C PRO A 147 2.34 -2.19 -14.74
N PHE A 148 2.97 -3.27 -15.21
CA PHE A 148 2.97 -3.67 -16.63
C PHE A 148 2.18 -4.94 -16.94
N ARG A 149 2.00 -5.89 -15.98
CA ARG A 149 1.51 -7.23 -16.28
C ARG A 149 0.32 -7.60 -15.40
N GLY A 150 -0.87 -7.62 -15.97
CA GLY A 150 -2.11 -7.96 -15.27
C GLY A 150 -2.10 -9.37 -14.67
N ASP A 151 -1.59 -10.36 -15.40
CA ASP A 151 -1.45 -11.74 -14.89
C ASP A 151 -0.50 -11.84 -13.71
N TRP A 152 0.59 -11.06 -13.76
CA TRP A 152 1.52 -11.02 -12.65
C TRP A 152 0.91 -10.35 -11.43
N ARG A 153 0.20 -9.21 -11.59
CA ARG A 153 -0.58 -8.60 -10.48
C ARG A 153 -1.54 -9.59 -9.85
N ARG A 154 -2.25 -10.40 -10.67
CA ARG A 154 -3.14 -11.45 -10.14
C ARG A 154 -2.37 -12.49 -9.32
N HIS A 155 -1.19 -12.92 -9.77
CA HIS A 155 -0.30 -13.81 -9.02
C HIS A 155 0.12 -13.17 -7.69
N GLU A 156 0.58 -11.92 -7.70
CA GLU A 156 0.94 -11.16 -6.49
C GLU A 156 -0.22 -11.09 -5.49
N GLY A 157 -1.46 -10.87 -5.95
CA GLY A 157 -2.65 -10.93 -5.10
C GLY A 157 -2.81 -12.28 -4.37
N LEU A 158 -2.55 -13.39 -5.04
CA LEU A 158 -2.53 -14.73 -4.41
C LEU A 158 -1.39 -14.86 -3.38
N ARG A 159 -0.22 -14.30 -3.67
CA ARG A 159 0.94 -14.32 -2.76
C ARG A 159 0.72 -13.45 -1.52
N ILE A 160 0.08 -12.28 -1.66
CA ILE A 160 -0.35 -11.45 -0.52
C ILE A 160 -1.24 -12.27 0.42
N LYS A 161 -2.26 -12.97 -0.10
CA LYS A 161 -3.11 -13.86 0.74
C LYS A 161 -2.31 -14.92 1.45
N SER A 162 -1.35 -15.53 0.76
CA SER A 162 -0.48 -16.56 1.34
C SER A 162 0.38 -15.96 2.46
N ALA A 163 1.01 -14.80 2.24
CA ALA A 163 1.85 -14.11 3.22
C ALA A 163 1.07 -13.67 4.47
N LEU A 164 -0.18 -13.24 4.31
CA LEU A 164 -1.04 -12.89 5.44
C LEU A 164 -1.46 -14.11 6.27
N ARG A 165 -1.62 -15.26 5.63
CA ARG A 165 -1.99 -16.53 6.30
C ARG A 165 -0.80 -17.23 6.95
N ALA A 166 0.40 -17.04 6.38
CA ALA A 166 1.60 -17.68 6.86
C ALA A 166 2.00 -17.14 8.24
N THR A 167 2.47 -18.05 9.08
CA THR A 167 3.05 -17.79 10.39
C THR A 167 2.11 -17.33 11.51
N GLY A 168 2.02 -18.15 12.53
CA GLY A 168 1.49 -17.83 13.86
C GLY A 168 0.00 -17.51 13.94
N GLY A 169 -0.76 -17.68 12.85
CA GLY A 169 -2.22 -17.53 12.87
C GLY A 169 -2.70 -16.10 13.08
N ALA A 170 -1.90 -15.09 12.75
CA ALA A 170 -2.38 -13.71 12.79
C ALA A 170 -3.65 -13.58 11.94
N LYS A 171 -4.78 -13.40 12.60
CA LYS A 171 -6.10 -13.25 11.95
C LYS A 171 -6.32 -11.84 11.43
N PHE A 172 -5.64 -10.88 12.07
CA PHE A 172 -5.75 -9.48 11.74
C PHE A 172 -4.65 -9.11 10.74
N GLY A 173 -5.04 -8.70 9.55
CA GLY A 173 -4.12 -8.29 8.52
C GLY A 173 -4.66 -7.10 7.73
N MET A 174 -3.77 -6.18 7.40
CA MET A 174 -4.05 -5.04 6.54
C MET A 174 -2.95 -4.93 5.49
N VAL A 175 -3.31 -4.56 4.29
CA VAL A 175 -2.38 -4.28 3.19
C VAL A 175 -2.71 -2.92 2.63
N LEU A 176 -1.72 -2.08 2.61
CA LEU A 176 -1.78 -0.75 2.03
C LEU A 176 -0.76 -0.69 0.88
N GLY A 177 -1.04 0.03 -0.17
CA GLY A 177 -0.07 0.16 -1.25
C GLY A 177 -0.63 0.76 -2.51
N ASP A 178 0.29 1.00 -3.44
CA ASP A 178 -0.01 1.20 -4.84
C ASP A 178 -0.20 -0.18 -5.49
N PHE A 179 -1.44 -0.49 -5.81
CA PHE A 179 -1.79 -1.77 -6.42
C PHE A 179 -1.60 -1.78 -7.93
N ASN A 180 -1.38 -0.62 -8.55
CA ASN A 180 -1.38 -0.48 -10.00
C ASN A 180 -2.61 -1.16 -10.66
N ALA A 181 -3.70 -1.22 -9.93
CA ALA A 181 -4.97 -1.83 -10.32
C ALA A 181 -6.14 -1.20 -9.56
N LEU A 182 -7.29 -1.15 -10.18
CA LEU A 182 -8.53 -0.73 -9.53
C LEU A 182 -9.09 -1.83 -8.63
N SER A 183 -9.90 -1.43 -7.65
CA SER A 183 -10.59 -2.39 -6.80
C SER A 183 -11.73 -3.09 -7.53
N ALA A 184 -11.87 -4.39 -7.28
CA ALA A 184 -13.04 -5.17 -7.68
C ALA A 184 -14.16 -5.13 -6.63
N ALA A 185 -14.08 -4.26 -5.62
CA ALA A 185 -15.13 -4.09 -4.63
C ALA A 185 -16.38 -3.48 -5.27
N MET A 186 -17.54 -3.95 -4.82
CA MET A 186 -18.84 -3.47 -5.30
C MET A 186 -19.39 -2.41 -4.34
N ALA A 187 -19.98 -1.35 -4.90
CA ALA A 187 -20.52 -0.24 -4.12
C ALA A 187 -21.78 -0.61 -3.31
N ASN A 188 -22.67 -1.43 -3.86
CA ASN A 188 -23.99 -1.72 -3.30
C ASN A 188 -24.24 -3.23 -3.19
N GLY A 189 -23.25 -3.98 -2.68
CA GLY A 189 -23.34 -5.42 -2.56
C GLY A 189 -23.01 -6.16 -3.86
N PRO A 190 -23.16 -7.50 -3.90
CA PRO A 190 -22.59 -8.33 -4.97
C PRO A 190 -23.22 -8.14 -6.35
N THR A 191 -24.37 -7.50 -6.45
CA THR A 191 -25.06 -7.20 -7.72
C THR A 191 -25.01 -5.74 -8.12
N GLY A 192 -24.28 -4.91 -7.35
CA GLY A 192 -24.11 -3.48 -7.62
C GLY A 192 -23.08 -3.20 -8.72
N THR A 193 -22.71 -1.94 -8.85
CA THR A 193 -21.61 -1.49 -9.70
C THR A 193 -20.30 -1.55 -8.92
N TYR A 194 -19.16 -1.53 -9.60
CA TYR A 194 -17.87 -1.35 -8.94
C TYR A 194 -17.84 -0.04 -8.17
N TYR A 195 -17.20 -0.07 -7.00
CA TYR A 195 -16.96 1.14 -6.20
C TYR A 195 -16.04 2.11 -6.96
N ASP A 196 -14.96 1.60 -7.57
CA ASP A 196 -14.13 2.38 -8.47
C ASP A 196 -14.79 2.45 -9.86
N PRO A 197 -15.01 3.66 -10.42
CA PRO A 197 -15.53 3.80 -11.77
C PRO A 197 -14.59 3.18 -12.79
N GLU A 198 -15.08 2.95 -14.01
CA GLU A 198 -14.28 2.47 -15.14
C GLU A 198 -13.63 3.67 -15.85
N PRO A 199 -12.30 3.91 -15.70
CA PRO A 199 -11.68 5.11 -16.20
C PRO A 199 -11.28 5.00 -17.68
N TYR A 200 -11.17 3.78 -18.21
CA TYR A 200 -10.56 3.54 -19.53
C TYR A 200 -11.55 3.50 -20.67
N LEU A 201 -12.84 3.58 -20.39
CA LEU A 201 -13.86 3.69 -21.44
C LEU A 201 -13.60 4.94 -22.29
N HIS A 202 -13.53 4.74 -23.60
CA HIS A 202 -13.29 5.80 -24.60
C HIS A 202 -11.89 6.43 -24.58
N GLN A 203 -10.93 5.84 -23.87
CA GLN A 203 -9.53 6.21 -24.01
C GLN A 203 -8.86 5.35 -25.09
N ASP A 204 -7.94 5.93 -25.82
CA ASP A 204 -7.20 5.28 -26.90
C ASP A 204 -5.75 5.77 -26.88
N HIS A 205 -4.91 5.09 -26.11
CA HIS A 205 -3.47 5.30 -26.12
C HIS A 205 -2.75 3.98 -25.79
N ASP A 206 -1.52 3.81 -26.31
CA ASP A 206 -0.78 2.55 -26.28
C ASP A 206 -0.52 2.02 -24.87
N ASP A 207 -0.35 2.91 -23.89
CA ASP A 207 -0.08 2.52 -22.50
C ASP A 207 -1.27 1.88 -21.80
N LEU A 208 -2.50 1.98 -22.33
CA LEU A 208 -3.68 1.36 -21.74
C LEU A 208 -3.60 -0.16 -21.69
N GLU A 209 -2.90 -0.79 -22.63
CA GLU A 209 -2.80 -2.25 -22.70
C GLU A 209 -2.41 -2.87 -21.35
N TYR A 210 -1.55 -2.22 -20.59
CA TYR A 210 -1.09 -2.71 -19.29
C TYR A 210 -2.16 -2.70 -18.20
N GLN A 211 -3.20 -1.92 -18.36
CA GLN A 211 -4.26 -1.70 -17.37
C GLN A 211 -5.56 -2.42 -17.73
N LEU A 212 -5.69 -2.87 -18.97
CA LEU A 212 -6.90 -3.50 -19.48
C LEU A 212 -6.93 -5.01 -19.21
N LEU A 213 -8.13 -5.53 -19.07
CA LEU A 213 -8.38 -6.96 -19.06
C LEU A 213 -8.18 -7.51 -20.49
N GLU A 214 -7.31 -8.48 -20.64
CA GLU A 214 -7.08 -9.16 -21.92
C GLU A 214 -8.39 -9.63 -22.59
N GLY A 215 -8.48 -9.45 -23.91
CA GLY A 215 -9.63 -9.87 -24.70
C GLY A 215 -10.79 -8.87 -24.70
N THR A 216 -10.68 -7.74 -24.00
CA THR A 216 -11.62 -6.65 -24.15
C THR A 216 -11.13 -5.70 -25.24
N VAL A 217 -11.95 -5.48 -26.26
CA VAL A 217 -11.60 -4.67 -27.44
C VAL A 217 -12.65 -3.60 -27.72
N GLY A 218 -12.23 -2.47 -28.28
CA GLY A 218 -13.11 -1.38 -28.66
C GLY A 218 -13.83 -0.76 -27.47
N ASN A 219 -15.13 -0.48 -27.62
CA ASN A 219 -15.95 0.17 -26.58
C ASN A 219 -16.15 -0.66 -25.31
N ALA A 220 -15.65 -1.88 -25.25
CA ALA A 220 -15.73 -2.78 -24.12
C ALA A 220 -14.41 -2.90 -23.34
N GLN A 221 -13.53 -1.92 -23.43
CA GLN A 221 -12.30 -1.86 -22.66
C GLN A 221 -12.61 -1.78 -21.17
N LEU A 222 -12.20 -2.79 -20.41
CA LEU A 222 -12.42 -2.89 -18.98
C LEU A 222 -11.09 -2.96 -18.24
N ALA A 223 -11.01 -2.29 -17.10
CA ALA A 223 -9.85 -2.37 -16.22
C ALA A 223 -9.60 -3.81 -15.73
N ASP A 224 -8.34 -4.21 -15.67
CA ASP A 224 -7.97 -5.49 -15.08
C ASP A 224 -8.03 -5.42 -13.54
N ARG A 225 -9.07 -5.95 -12.96
CA ARG A 225 -9.33 -6.00 -11.51
C ARG A 225 -9.02 -7.37 -10.89
N ARG A 226 -8.46 -8.33 -11.66
CA ARG A 226 -8.25 -9.72 -11.23
C ARG A 226 -7.38 -9.85 -9.98
N GLN A 227 -6.41 -8.95 -9.79
CA GLN A 227 -5.59 -8.91 -8.58
C GLN A 227 -6.43 -8.67 -7.33
N THR A 228 -7.22 -7.62 -7.36
CA THR A 228 -8.05 -7.22 -6.21
C THR A 228 -9.23 -8.16 -6.00
N GLU A 229 -9.78 -8.72 -7.09
CA GLU A 229 -10.79 -9.78 -7.01
C GLU A 229 -10.32 -10.99 -6.17
N VAL A 230 -9.07 -11.46 -6.36
CA VAL A 230 -8.57 -12.60 -5.58
C VAL A 230 -8.44 -12.26 -4.09
N LEU A 231 -8.18 -11.02 -3.71
CA LEU A 231 -8.14 -10.58 -2.31
C LEU A 231 -9.55 -10.61 -1.69
N LEU A 232 -10.55 -10.15 -2.43
CA LEU A 232 -11.93 -10.06 -1.99
C LEU A 232 -12.66 -11.42 -2.01
N ARG A 233 -12.15 -12.39 -2.76
CA ARG A 233 -12.81 -13.68 -2.98
C ARG A 233 -13.15 -14.38 -1.66
N ARG A 234 -14.42 -14.81 -1.55
CA ARG A 234 -15.02 -15.45 -0.37
C ARG A 234 -14.97 -14.55 0.88
N GLY A 235 -14.98 -13.24 0.72
CA GLY A 235 -14.91 -12.30 1.83
C GLY A 235 -13.64 -12.44 2.68
N TYR A 236 -12.52 -12.87 2.07
CA TYR A 236 -11.26 -12.98 2.81
C TYR A 236 -10.76 -11.61 3.28
N MET A 237 -10.80 -10.62 2.38
CA MET A 237 -10.54 -9.22 2.69
C MET A 237 -11.71 -8.35 2.24
N VAL A 238 -11.73 -7.13 2.71
CA VAL A 238 -12.57 -6.04 2.23
C VAL A 238 -11.69 -4.91 1.75
N ASP A 239 -12.14 -4.17 0.74
CA ASP A 239 -11.63 -2.83 0.43
C ASP A 239 -12.21 -1.87 1.47
N VAL A 240 -11.34 -1.18 2.21
CA VAL A 240 -11.75 -0.38 3.38
C VAL A 240 -12.66 0.78 2.95
N ALA A 241 -12.36 1.47 1.84
CA ALA A 241 -13.17 2.57 1.35
C ALA A 241 -14.57 2.13 0.94
N ALA A 242 -14.67 1.07 0.14
CA ALA A 242 -15.94 0.51 -0.30
C ALA A 242 -16.74 -0.08 0.87
N HIS A 243 -16.06 -0.74 1.83
CA HIS A 243 -16.70 -1.31 3.02
C HIS A 243 -17.35 -0.23 3.91
N LEU A 244 -16.66 0.90 4.09
CA LEU A 244 -17.17 2.03 4.86
C LEU A 244 -18.16 2.89 4.07
N GLY A 245 -18.29 2.67 2.76
CA GLY A 245 -19.20 3.44 1.91
C GLY A 245 -18.84 4.92 1.82
N VAL A 246 -17.54 5.27 1.94
CA VAL A 246 -17.10 6.66 1.81
C VAL A 246 -17.22 7.14 0.35
N PRO A 247 -17.39 8.45 0.09
CA PRO A 247 -17.38 8.97 -1.26
C PRO A 247 -16.08 8.62 -1.98
N TRP A 248 -16.21 8.21 -3.26
CA TRP A 248 -15.04 7.87 -4.07
C TRP A 248 -14.13 9.09 -4.27
N GLN A 249 -12.82 8.87 -4.14
CA GLN A 249 -11.79 9.87 -4.42
C GLN A 249 -10.63 9.20 -5.15
N ALA A 250 -10.14 9.86 -6.20
CA ALA A 250 -8.94 9.43 -6.90
C ALA A 250 -7.70 9.61 -6.02
N THR A 251 -6.71 8.74 -6.20
CA THR A 251 -5.38 8.88 -5.60
C THR A 251 -4.32 9.35 -6.59
N VAL A 252 -4.57 9.22 -7.89
CA VAL A 252 -3.71 9.69 -8.99
C VAL A 252 -4.52 10.53 -9.98
N GLY A 253 -3.85 11.14 -10.97
CA GLY A 253 -4.49 11.95 -12.00
C GLY A 253 -4.57 13.44 -11.66
N HIS A 254 -3.89 13.88 -10.62
CA HIS A 254 -3.86 15.30 -10.21
C HIS A 254 -2.60 16.04 -10.64
N TRP A 255 -1.57 15.33 -11.12
CA TRP A 255 -0.37 15.93 -11.64
C TRP A 255 -0.52 16.28 -13.11
N GLN A 256 0.24 17.29 -13.49
CA GLN A 256 0.51 17.65 -14.88
C GLN A 256 1.97 17.33 -15.15
N ASP A 257 2.30 16.96 -16.37
CA ASP A 257 3.68 16.81 -16.79
C ASP A 257 4.43 18.16 -16.78
N GLY A 258 5.73 18.14 -17.11
CA GLY A 258 6.54 19.36 -17.15
C GLY A 258 6.13 20.38 -18.23
N GLN A 259 5.17 20.05 -19.09
CA GLN A 259 4.59 20.90 -20.12
C GLN A 259 3.20 21.40 -19.75
N GLY A 260 2.65 20.93 -18.63
CA GLY A 260 1.32 21.29 -18.15
C GLY A 260 0.20 20.41 -18.71
N ASP A 261 0.53 19.32 -19.40
CA ASP A 261 -0.46 18.36 -19.87
C ASP A 261 -0.96 17.49 -18.72
N PRO A 262 -2.26 17.21 -18.65
CA PRO A 262 -2.83 16.38 -17.60
C PRO A 262 -2.34 14.94 -17.72
N ASP A 263 -2.37 14.19 -16.59
CA ASP A 263 -2.13 12.75 -16.56
C ASP A 263 -3.05 12.06 -17.61
N PRO A 264 -2.49 11.40 -18.64
CA PRO A 264 -3.26 10.84 -19.74
C PRO A 264 -4.23 9.73 -19.28
N TRP A 265 -3.96 9.11 -18.13
CA TRP A 265 -4.78 8.06 -17.54
C TRP A 265 -6.00 8.59 -16.79
N GLY A 266 -6.03 9.89 -16.49
CA GLY A 266 -7.07 10.54 -15.72
C GLY A 266 -7.16 10.11 -14.24
N PRO A 267 -8.19 10.56 -13.54
CA PRO A 267 -8.36 10.25 -12.12
C PRO A 267 -8.65 8.78 -11.87
N ARG A 268 -7.82 8.12 -11.06
CA ARG A 268 -7.97 6.70 -10.66
C ARG A 268 -7.65 6.55 -9.17
N ARG A 269 -8.24 5.55 -8.54
CA ARG A 269 -7.88 5.13 -7.19
C ARG A 269 -7.13 3.81 -7.27
N ILE A 270 -5.80 3.86 -7.25
CA ILE A 270 -4.91 2.70 -7.30
C ILE A 270 -4.11 2.50 -6.01
N ASP A 271 -4.08 3.52 -5.15
CA ASP A 271 -3.61 3.38 -3.77
C ASP A 271 -4.77 2.87 -2.92
N LEU A 272 -4.65 1.64 -2.47
CA LEU A 272 -5.75 0.90 -1.85
C LEU A 272 -5.38 0.44 -0.44
N VAL A 273 -6.40 0.27 0.38
CA VAL A 273 -6.29 -0.35 1.70
C VAL A 273 -7.24 -1.54 1.77
N TYR A 274 -6.67 -2.71 2.00
CA TYR A 274 -7.40 -3.94 2.23
C TYR A 274 -7.23 -4.42 3.67
N ALA A 275 -8.33 -4.83 4.28
CA ALA A 275 -8.35 -5.42 5.62
C ALA A 275 -8.92 -6.85 5.57
N THR A 276 -8.32 -7.78 6.30
CA THR A 276 -8.94 -9.10 6.49
C THR A 276 -10.27 -8.94 7.23
N ARG A 277 -11.24 -9.81 6.92
CA ARG A 277 -12.57 -9.72 7.52
C ARG A 277 -12.60 -9.59 9.05
N PRO A 278 -11.73 -10.25 9.83
CA PRO A 278 -11.71 -10.05 11.29
C PRO A 278 -11.33 -8.63 11.75
N VAL A 279 -10.76 -7.80 10.88
CA VAL A 279 -10.44 -6.40 11.17
C VAL A 279 -11.67 -5.48 10.97
N THR A 280 -12.66 -5.89 10.17
CA THR A 280 -13.78 -5.02 9.79
C THR A 280 -14.55 -4.39 10.96
N PRO A 281 -14.75 -5.05 12.12
CA PRO A 281 -15.45 -4.40 13.25
C PRO A 281 -14.71 -3.19 13.82
N GLY A 282 -13.41 -3.13 13.60
CA GLY A 282 -12.57 -2.02 14.07
C GLY A 282 -12.38 -0.89 13.06
N LEU A 283 -12.81 -1.02 11.82
CA LEU A 283 -12.68 0.04 10.82
C LEU A 283 -13.51 1.27 11.22
N VAL A 284 -12.88 2.45 11.26
CA VAL A 284 -13.49 3.70 11.72
C VAL A 284 -13.65 4.70 10.60
N SER A 285 -12.60 4.95 9.83
CA SER A 285 -12.59 5.98 8.79
C SER A 285 -11.66 5.60 7.64
N TYR A 286 -11.91 6.22 6.47
CA TYR A 286 -11.02 6.21 5.33
C TYR A 286 -11.11 7.55 4.61
N THR A 287 -9.99 8.11 4.16
CA THR A 287 -9.94 9.34 3.38
C THR A 287 -8.70 9.38 2.49
N THR A 288 -8.76 10.15 1.40
CA THR A 288 -7.60 10.54 0.62
C THR A 288 -7.13 11.91 1.10
N HIS A 289 -5.87 12.04 1.46
CA HIS A 289 -5.28 13.28 1.97
C HIS A 289 -4.91 14.19 0.79
N THR A 290 -5.51 15.39 0.71
CA THR A 290 -5.45 16.27 -0.47
C THR A 290 -4.87 17.66 -0.20
N SER A 291 -4.05 17.80 0.83
CA SER A 291 -3.43 19.10 1.15
C SER A 291 -2.55 19.64 0.01
N PRO A 292 -2.23 20.94 0.02
CA PRO A 292 -1.25 21.50 -0.92
C PRO A 292 0.13 20.83 -0.84
N ALA A 293 0.54 20.36 0.35
CA ALA A 293 1.79 19.60 0.52
C ALA A 293 1.68 18.23 -0.14
N ALA A 294 0.57 17.48 0.10
CA ALA A 294 0.34 16.17 -0.49
C ALA A 294 0.39 16.22 -2.03
N ARG A 295 -0.22 17.22 -2.64
CA ARG A 295 -0.21 17.42 -4.10
C ARG A 295 1.18 17.70 -4.68
N LYS A 296 2.13 18.19 -3.87
CA LYS A 296 3.53 18.45 -4.27
C LYS A 296 4.46 17.29 -3.92
N ALA A 297 4.06 16.45 -2.97
CA ALA A 297 4.87 15.38 -2.45
C ALA A 297 5.11 14.26 -3.47
N ALA A 298 4.07 13.88 -4.19
CA ALA A 298 4.07 12.78 -5.15
C ALA A 298 2.95 12.95 -6.18
N ASP A 299 3.02 12.21 -7.28
CA ASP A 299 1.93 12.02 -8.25
C ASP A 299 0.78 11.16 -7.69
N HIS A 300 1.02 10.54 -6.52
CA HIS A 300 0.04 9.83 -5.73
C HIS A 300 -0.36 10.62 -4.48
N LEU A 301 -1.65 10.65 -4.18
CA LEU A 301 -2.20 11.17 -2.92
C LEU A 301 -2.26 10.07 -1.88
N SER A 302 -1.81 10.37 -0.67
CA SER A 302 -1.84 9.43 0.44
C SER A 302 -3.28 9.04 0.80
N VAL A 303 -3.52 7.76 1.05
CA VAL A 303 -4.75 7.28 1.67
C VAL A 303 -4.53 7.01 3.16
N VAL A 304 -5.52 7.35 3.96
CA VAL A 304 -5.48 7.25 5.42
C VAL A 304 -6.70 6.49 5.91
N CYS A 305 -6.50 5.52 6.79
CA CYS A 305 -7.60 4.85 7.49
C CYS A 305 -7.32 4.77 8.99
N GLU A 306 -8.38 4.73 9.77
CA GLU A 306 -8.29 4.54 11.22
C GLU A 306 -8.99 3.25 11.63
N ILE A 307 -8.38 2.57 12.60
CA ILE A 307 -8.96 1.39 13.23
C ILE A 307 -9.03 1.57 14.74
N ASP A 308 -10.10 1.06 15.35
CA ASP A 308 -10.28 0.94 16.81
C ASP A 308 -9.81 -0.45 17.24
N PRO A 309 -8.60 -0.58 17.86
CA PRO A 309 -8.06 -1.88 18.23
C PRO A 309 -8.91 -2.59 19.28
N THR A 310 -9.70 -1.85 20.07
CA THR A 310 -10.54 -2.45 21.12
C THR A 310 -11.70 -3.27 20.56
N LYS A 311 -12.03 -3.10 19.28
CA LYS A 311 -13.06 -3.85 18.56
C LYS A 311 -12.50 -5.08 17.83
N LEU A 312 -11.19 -5.24 17.77
CA LEU A 312 -10.54 -6.40 17.14
C LEU A 312 -10.53 -7.56 18.13
N ARG A 313 -11.44 -8.51 17.95
CA ARG A 313 -11.56 -9.69 18.80
C ARG A 313 -11.16 -10.96 18.06
N ALA A 314 -10.30 -11.75 18.70
CA ALA A 314 -9.86 -13.04 18.18
C ALA A 314 -10.98 -14.10 18.32
N GLY A 315 -12.13 -13.87 17.72
CA GLY A 315 -13.24 -14.83 17.69
C GLY A 315 -12.94 -16.07 16.86
N LYS A 316 -13.70 -17.16 17.06
CA LYS A 316 -13.70 -18.29 16.14
C LYS A 316 -14.14 -17.76 14.77
N GLN A 317 -13.33 -18.04 13.75
CA GLN A 317 -13.67 -17.70 12.37
C GLN A 317 -14.93 -18.47 11.98
N THR A 318 -16.07 -17.81 11.89
CA THR A 318 -17.28 -18.43 11.33
C THR A 318 -17.00 -18.60 9.84
N VAL A 319 -16.87 -19.84 9.40
CA VAL A 319 -16.85 -20.16 7.97
C VAL A 319 -18.24 -19.79 7.45
N LEU A 320 -18.31 -18.86 6.52
CA LEU A 320 -19.59 -18.61 5.80
C LEU A 320 -19.96 -19.89 5.05
N PRO A 321 -21.24 -20.27 5.09
CA PRO A 321 -21.75 -21.43 4.38
C PRO A 321 -21.52 -21.35 2.88
#